data_da14807c65c493d606504e6e49b202b2
#
_entry.id   da14807c65c493d606504e6e49b202b2
#
_cell.length_a   1.000
_cell.length_b   1.000
_cell.length_c   1.000
_cell.angle_alpha   90.00
_cell.angle_beta   90.00
_cell.angle_gamma   90.00
#
_symmetry.space_group_name_H-M   'P 1'
#
loop_
_entity.id
_entity.type
_entity.pdbx_description
1 polymer ?
#
loop_
_entity_poly.entity_id
_entity_poly.type
_entity_poly.pdbx_seq_one_letter_code
_entity_poly.pdbx_strand_id
1 'polypeptide(L)'
;MDTPVLISHKTAWLVHHAPQGLVQAVAQHDYQIGARGLSTQQRIARIRQALTDCGIPPDMFKTIDISVVFAFERIRTNGVTCHVLGQSLPYGHIDELTPGIFITDEAFTFVLAAEWMDRIEYLEYGCEVCGDYRMGLNPSDPYTEQPATTSKDEIVELLDQHPGKPGATRARLALRHVYDHSASPMEAASAIALSLPTSEGGVGIRGIELNQPLEIPQRLWHCTKARTLKIDALITYKRRELGIEYKGGFHDETDRKGADAEREAVLAQMGYRIVTLTSTQFASQLAFHRAMNNIREALGMPRCVDAEYQRKQNELRKALIRNWKGAKDIETPSE
;
A
#
# COMPACT_ATOMS: atom_id res chain seq x y z
N MET A 1 -18.83 -31.21 14.00
CA MET A 1 -17.66 -30.88 13.17
C MET A 1 -17.10 -29.56 13.72
N ASP A 2 -15.87 -29.59 14.14
CA ASP A 2 -15.25 -28.38 14.69
C ASP A 2 -14.89 -27.44 13.54
N THR A 3 -15.54 -26.26 13.53
CA THR A 3 -15.36 -25.27 12.50
C THR A 3 -13.99 -24.62 12.59
N PRO A 4 -13.26 -24.51 11.48
CA PRO A 4 -11.98 -23.82 11.43
C PRO A 4 -12.13 -22.36 11.80
N VAL A 5 -11.18 -21.85 12.55
CA VAL A 5 -11.13 -20.41 12.80
C VAL A 5 -10.09 -19.81 11.85
N LEU A 6 -10.58 -18.95 10.98
CA LEU A 6 -9.78 -18.18 10.06
C LEU A 6 -9.71 -16.74 10.55
N ILE A 7 -8.52 -16.28 10.96
CA ILE A 7 -8.27 -14.85 11.23
C ILE A 7 -8.32 -14.09 9.91
N SER A 8 -9.01 -12.96 9.91
CA SER A 8 -9.24 -12.19 8.70
C SER A 8 -9.41 -10.69 8.99
N HIS A 9 -9.69 -9.90 7.98
CA HIS A 9 -10.03 -8.49 8.08
C HIS A 9 -8.99 -7.70 8.90
N LYS A 10 -9.45 -6.83 9.82
CA LYS A 10 -8.57 -5.96 10.59
C LYS A 10 -7.58 -6.74 11.47
N THR A 11 -7.97 -7.90 11.98
CA THR A 11 -7.08 -8.74 12.80
C THR A 11 -5.95 -9.35 11.95
N ALA A 12 -6.24 -9.80 10.72
CA ALA A 12 -5.20 -10.26 9.80
C ALA A 12 -4.27 -9.10 9.41
N TRP A 13 -4.83 -7.93 9.11
CA TRP A 13 -4.05 -6.72 8.83
C TRP A 13 -3.09 -6.38 9.98
N LEU A 14 -3.52 -6.47 11.25
CA LEU A 14 -2.63 -6.27 12.40
C LEU A 14 -1.49 -7.26 12.45
N VAL A 15 -1.74 -8.55 12.14
CA VAL A 15 -0.70 -9.59 12.12
C VAL A 15 0.34 -9.31 11.03
N HIS A 16 -0.11 -8.92 9.83
CA HIS A 16 0.80 -8.60 8.72
C HIS A 16 1.67 -7.37 8.99
N HIS A 17 1.26 -6.48 9.89
CA HIS A 17 2.03 -5.30 10.32
C HIS A 17 2.80 -5.52 11.63
N ALA A 18 2.71 -6.72 12.21
CA ALA A 18 3.39 -7.02 13.47
C ALA A 18 4.91 -7.14 13.28
N PRO A 19 5.73 -6.68 14.26
CA PRO A 19 7.19 -6.73 14.17
C PRO A 19 7.77 -8.13 14.01
N GLN A 20 7.04 -9.14 14.43
CA GLN A 20 7.41 -10.55 14.42
C GLN A 20 6.42 -11.38 13.60
N GLY A 21 6.15 -10.95 12.37
CA GLY A 21 5.27 -11.71 11.47
C GLY A 21 5.73 -13.15 11.30
N LEU A 22 5.12 -14.07 12.03
CA LEU A 22 5.42 -15.52 12.02
C LEU A 22 4.46 -16.27 11.08
N VAL A 23 4.13 -15.66 9.94
CA VAL A 23 3.27 -16.33 8.97
C VAL A 23 4.11 -17.32 8.16
N GLN A 24 3.82 -18.61 8.30
CA GLN A 24 4.40 -19.66 7.45
C GLN A 24 3.38 -20.06 6.39
N ALA A 25 3.77 -19.94 5.11
CA ALA A 25 2.93 -20.40 4.02
C ALA A 25 2.61 -21.89 4.18
N VAL A 26 1.32 -22.24 4.15
CA VAL A 26 0.86 -23.64 4.23
C VAL A 26 0.76 -24.21 2.82
N ALA A 27 1.35 -25.38 2.60
CA ALA A 27 1.14 -26.12 1.36
C ALA A 27 -0.36 -26.39 1.15
N GLN A 28 -0.85 -26.17 -0.06
CA GLN A 28 -2.27 -26.11 -0.45
C GLN A 28 -3.16 -27.33 -0.09
N HIS A 29 -2.64 -28.34 0.56
CA HIS A 29 -3.30 -29.65 0.69
C HIS A 29 -3.60 -30.11 2.12
N ASP A 30 -3.19 -29.39 3.17
CA ASP A 30 -3.32 -29.84 4.56
C ASP A 30 -4.23 -28.99 5.44
N TYR A 31 -5.38 -28.55 4.91
CA TYR A 31 -6.47 -28.03 5.76
C TYR A 31 -7.14 -29.12 6.58
N GLN A 32 -6.37 -29.90 7.30
CA GLN A 32 -6.90 -30.67 8.41
C GLN A 32 -6.97 -29.75 9.64
N ILE A 33 -8.06 -29.07 9.70
CA ILE A 33 -8.54 -28.25 10.79
C ILE A 33 -8.60 -29.10 12.06
N GLY A 34 -7.47 -29.21 12.69
CA GLY A 34 -7.20 -30.11 13.81
C GLY A 34 -7.42 -29.48 15.18
N ALA A 35 -8.33 -28.54 15.34
CA ALA A 35 -8.76 -28.10 16.67
C ALA A 35 -9.93 -28.95 17.20
N ARG A 36 -9.88 -30.27 16.96
CA ARG A 36 -10.85 -31.19 17.54
C ARG A 36 -10.79 -31.10 19.07
N GLY A 37 -11.94 -30.82 19.68
CA GLY A 37 -12.09 -30.83 21.14
C GLY A 37 -11.93 -29.50 21.88
N LEU A 38 -11.58 -28.39 21.22
CA LEU A 38 -11.51 -27.08 21.90
C LEU A 38 -12.87 -26.39 21.91
N SER A 39 -13.26 -25.85 23.06
CA SER A 39 -14.40 -24.94 23.16
C SER A 39 -14.12 -23.63 22.44
N THR A 40 -15.17 -22.89 22.08
CA THR A 40 -15.06 -21.55 21.47
C THR A 40 -14.16 -20.62 22.29
N GLN A 41 -14.29 -20.63 23.61
CA GLN A 41 -13.50 -19.81 24.50
C GLN A 41 -11.99 -20.17 24.46
N GLN A 42 -11.67 -21.47 24.41
CA GLN A 42 -10.29 -21.94 24.29
C GLN A 42 -9.68 -21.54 22.95
N ARG A 43 -10.44 -21.57 21.85
CA ARG A 43 -9.99 -21.11 20.52
C ARG A 43 -9.68 -19.63 20.54
N ILE A 44 -10.57 -18.80 21.09
CA ILE A 44 -10.36 -17.36 21.19
C ILE A 44 -9.14 -17.05 22.05
N ALA A 45 -8.97 -17.74 23.17
CA ALA A 45 -7.80 -17.57 24.04
C ALA A 45 -6.49 -17.90 23.28
N ARG A 46 -6.47 -18.96 22.46
CA ARG A 46 -5.32 -19.31 21.61
C ARG A 46 -5.04 -18.22 20.55
N ILE A 47 -6.09 -17.69 19.90
CA ILE A 47 -5.91 -16.61 18.93
C ILE A 47 -5.30 -15.39 19.65
N ARG A 48 -5.82 -14.98 20.80
CA ARG A 48 -5.28 -13.87 21.59
C ARG A 48 -3.82 -14.08 21.98
N GLN A 49 -3.47 -15.31 22.38
CA GLN A 49 -2.09 -15.66 22.67
C GLN A 49 -1.21 -15.53 21.42
N ALA A 50 -1.64 -16.09 20.27
CA ALA A 50 -0.91 -15.98 19.01
C ALA A 50 -0.67 -14.52 18.59
N LEU A 51 -1.69 -13.65 18.73
CA LEU A 51 -1.55 -12.21 18.46
C LEU A 51 -0.53 -11.54 19.39
N THR A 52 -0.54 -11.91 20.68
CA THR A 52 0.44 -11.42 21.65
C THR A 52 1.85 -11.91 21.32
N ASP A 53 1.99 -13.17 20.91
CA ASP A 53 3.27 -13.77 20.51
C ASP A 53 3.84 -13.11 19.23
N CYS A 54 2.97 -12.60 18.35
CA CYS A 54 3.36 -11.75 17.22
C CYS A 54 3.80 -10.33 17.62
N GLY A 55 3.75 -9.98 18.90
CA GLY A 55 4.13 -8.65 19.40
C GLY A 55 3.05 -7.58 19.25
N ILE A 56 1.79 -7.96 18.98
CA ILE A 56 0.68 -7.02 18.87
C ILE A 56 0.20 -6.62 20.27
N PRO A 57 0.13 -5.31 20.60
CA PRO A 57 -0.39 -4.84 21.88
C PRO A 57 -1.86 -5.27 22.09
N PRO A 58 -2.24 -5.75 23.29
CA PRO A 58 -3.60 -6.24 23.57
C PRO A 58 -4.71 -5.21 23.36
N ASP A 59 -4.43 -3.94 23.49
CA ASP A 59 -5.37 -2.85 23.24
C ASP A 59 -5.74 -2.68 21.76
N MET A 60 -4.90 -3.16 20.85
CA MET A 60 -5.14 -3.14 19.40
C MET A 60 -6.11 -4.25 18.93
N PHE A 61 -6.25 -5.35 19.69
CA PHE A 61 -7.15 -6.46 19.35
C PHE A 61 -8.20 -6.74 20.44
N LYS A 62 -8.82 -5.70 21.00
CA LYS A 62 -9.97 -5.85 21.90
C LYS A 62 -11.09 -6.67 21.27
N THR A 63 -11.31 -6.47 19.98
CA THR A 63 -12.18 -7.30 19.13
C THR A 63 -11.32 -8.03 18.11
N ILE A 64 -11.58 -9.32 17.94
CA ILE A 64 -10.90 -10.19 16.97
C ILE A 64 -11.84 -10.43 15.79
N ASP A 65 -11.37 -10.20 14.58
CA ASP A 65 -12.09 -10.51 13.34
C ASP A 65 -11.71 -11.92 12.88
N ILE A 66 -12.72 -12.75 12.75
CA ILE A 66 -12.60 -14.11 12.22
C ILE A 66 -13.60 -14.30 11.09
N SER A 67 -13.31 -15.25 10.23
CA SER A 67 -14.21 -15.61 9.13
C SER A 67 -14.63 -17.07 9.18
N VAL A 68 -15.85 -17.31 8.71
CA VAL A 68 -16.43 -18.64 8.50
C VAL A 68 -16.99 -18.74 7.10
N VAL A 69 -17.17 -19.97 6.62
CA VAL A 69 -17.73 -20.20 5.27
C VAL A 69 -19.24 -20.00 5.28
N PHE A 70 -19.94 -20.55 6.27
CA PHE A 70 -21.38 -20.54 6.33
C PHE A 70 -21.92 -19.74 7.51
N ALA A 71 -23.06 -19.10 7.33
CA ALA A 71 -23.70 -18.27 8.36
C ALA A 71 -24.07 -19.05 9.65
N PHE A 72 -24.33 -20.35 9.55
CA PHE A 72 -24.65 -21.19 10.70
C PHE A 72 -23.43 -21.52 11.57
N GLU A 73 -22.22 -21.30 11.04
CA GLU A 73 -20.95 -21.51 11.75
C GLU A 73 -20.55 -20.29 12.59
N ARG A 74 -21.29 -19.19 12.52
CA ARG A 74 -20.93 -17.94 13.21
C ARG A 74 -20.74 -18.13 14.70
N ILE A 75 -19.58 -17.69 15.17
CA ILE A 75 -19.27 -17.57 16.59
C ILE A 75 -19.88 -16.26 17.11
N ARG A 76 -20.76 -16.37 18.10
CA ARG A 76 -21.43 -15.23 18.74
C ARG A 76 -20.93 -15.12 20.18
N THR A 77 -19.91 -14.30 20.39
CA THR A 77 -19.34 -14.04 21.71
C THR A 77 -18.74 -12.63 21.78
N ASN A 78 -18.66 -12.09 22.98
CA ASN A 78 -18.08 -10.76 23.17
C ASN A 78 -16.60 -10.72 22.74
N GLY A 79 -16.21 -9.64 22.10
CA GLY A 79 -14.83 -9.43 21.64
C GLY A 79 -14.46 -10.24 20.38
N VAL A 80 -15.47 -10.73 19.64
CA VAL A 80 -15.28 -11.38 18.33
C VAL A 80 -16.28 -10.83 17.33
N THR A 81 -15.77 -10.39 16.17
CA THR A 81 -16.58 -10.11 14.98
C THR A 81 -16.41 -11.29 14.02
N CYS A 82 -17.52 -11.94 13.67
CA CYS A 82 -17.50 -13.10 12.81
C CYS A 82 -18.11 -12.80 11.43
N HIS A 83 -17.26 -12.79 10.43
CA HIS A 83 -17.62 -12.54 9.03
C HIS A 83 -17.99 -13.84 8.30
N VAL A 84 -18.77 -13.75 7.23
CA VAL A 84 -19.15 -14.89 6.39
C VAL A 84 -18.60 -14.67 4.99
N LEU A 85 -17.68 -15.52 4.58
CA LEU A 85 -17.00 -15.41 3.28
C LEU A 85 -17.76 -16.10 2.13
N GLY A 86 -18.80 -16.89 2.46
CA GLY A 86 -19.52 -17.69 1.46
C GLY A 86 -18.74 -18.90 0.97
N GLN A 87 -19.37 -19.68 0.10
CA GLN A 87 -18.79 -20.91 -0.44
C GLN A 87 -17.51 -20.63 -1.24
N SER A 88 -16.61 -21.61 -1.31
CA SER A 88 -15.28 -21.58 -1.93
C SER A 88 -14.33 -20.53 -1.33
N LEU A 89 -13.58 -20.93 -0.31
CA LEU A 89 -12.45 -20.15 0.18
C LEU A 89 -11.34 -20.09 -0.89
N PRO A 90 -10.63 -18.98 -1.02
CA PRO A 90 -9.42 -18.91 -1.85
C PRO A 90 -8.25 -19.60 -1.13
N TYR A 91 -8.21 -20.92 -1.20
CA TYR A 91 -7.26 -21.73 -0.43
C TYR A 91 -5.78 -21.40 -0.67
N GLY A 92 -5.43 -20.88 -1.84
CA GLY A 92 -4.07 -20.39 -2.14
C GLY A 92 -3.70 -19.08 -1.41
N HIS A 93 -4.66 -18.45 -0.73
CA HIS A 93 -4.52 -17.15 -0.05
C HIS A 93 -4.86 -17.24 1.45
N ILE A 94 -4.56 -18.40 2.04
CA ILE A 94 -4.75 -18.64 3.47
C ILE A 94 -3.49 -19.33 3.99
N ASP A 95 -2.89 -18.77 5.02
CA ASP A 95 -1.69 -19.26 5.67
C ASP A 95 -2.00 -19.85 7.04
N GLU A 96 -1.07 -20.58 7.62
CA GLU A 96 -1.14 -21.03 9.01
C GLU A 96 -0.30 -20.10 9.90
N LEU A 97 -0.95 -19.43 10.85
CA LEU A 97 -0.26 -18.55 11.80
C LEU A 97 0.40 -19.37 12.92
N THR A 98 -0.32 -20.35 13.45
CA THR A 98 0.15 -21.37 14.40
C THR A 98 -0.64 -22.66 14.16
N PRO A 99 -0.19 -23.82 14.67
CA PRO A 99 -0.92 -25.07 14.45
C PRO A 99 -2.42 -24.98 14.74
N GLY A 100 -3.24 -25.08 13.67
CA GLY A 100 -4.71 -25.02 13.72
C GLY A 100 -5.32 -23.62 13.79
N ILE A 101 -4.54 -22.56 13.65
CA ILE A 101 -5.02 -21.18 13.49
C ILE A 101 -4.56 -20.64 12.13
N PHE A 102 -5.52 -20.38 11.28
CA PHE A 102 -5.31 -19.89 9.92
C PHE A 102 -5.53 -18.38 9.82
N ILE A 103 -4.94 -17.76 8.82
CA ILE A 103 -5.02 -16.33 8.53
C ILE A 103 -5.13 -16.11 7.03
N THR A 104 -5.90 -15.11 6.61
CA THR A 104 -5.85 -14.65 5.21
C THR A 104 -4.48 -14.04 4.93
N ASP A 105 -3.88 -14.37 3.78
CA ASP A 105 -2.67 -13.72 3.32
C ASP A 105 -2.89 -12.23 3.02
N GLU A 106 -1.85 -11.51 2.62
CA GLU A 106 -1.96 -10.07 2.38
C GLU A 106 -2.81 -9.73 1.16
N ALA A 107 -2.79 -10.54 0.09
CA ALA A 107 -3.62 -10.34 -1.09
C ALA A 107 -5.11 -10.43 -0.75
N PHE A 108 -5.50 -11.48 -0.02
CA PHE A 108 -6.89 -11.65 0.38
C PHE A 108 -7.29 -10.67 1.49
N THR A 109 -6.39 -10.37 2.42
CA THR A 109 -6.60 -9.32 3.43
C THR A 109 -6.82 -7.95 2.79
N PHE A 110 -6.09 -7.61 1.71
CA PHE A 110 -6.35 -6.40 0.93
C PHE A 110 -7.77 -6.41 0.34
N VAL A 111 -8.23 -7.51 -0.27
CA VAL A 111 -9.59 -7.57 -0.81
C VAL A 111 -10.63 -7.32 0.28
N LEU A 112 -10.46 -7.93 1.45
CA LEU A 112 -11.37 -7.76 2.58
C LEU A 112 -11.28 -6.37 3.21
N ALA A 113 -10.11 -5.71 3.16
CA ALA A 113 -9.90 -4.37 3.71
C ALA A 113 -10.81 -3.31 3.07
N ALA A 114 -11.34 -3.59 1.90
CA ALA A 114 -12.38 -2.79 1.27
C ALA A 114 -13.63 -2.55 2.15
N GLU A 115 -13.87 -3.37 3.17
CA GLU A 115 -15.05 -3.25 4.01
C GLU A 115 -14.91 -2.21 5.14
N TRP A 116 -13.67 -1.89 5.57
CA TRP A 116 -13.48 -1.00 6.74
C TRP A 116 -12.53 0.19 6.51
N MET A 117 -11.64 0.13 5.53
CA MET A 117 -10.74 1.26 5.25
C MET A 117 -11.46 2.36 4.47
N ASP A 118 -11.09 3.61 4.71
CA ASP A 118 -11.50 4.69 3.82
C ASP A 118 -10.83 4.56 2.44
N ARG A 119 -11.19 5.46 1.51
CA ARG A 119 -10.71 5.33 0.13
C ARG A 119 -9.21 5.51 0.01
N ILE A 120 -8.63 6.50 0.69
CA ILE A 120 -7.20 6.82 0.56
C ILE A 120 -6.37 5.81 1.33
N GLU A 121 -6.76 5.47 2.56
CA GLU A 121 -6.13 4.39 3.32
C GLU A 121 -6.10 3.08 2.54
N TYR A 122 -7.17 2.76 1.85
CA TYR A 122 -7.27 1.55 1.07
C TYR A 122 -6.33 1.54 -0.14
N LEU A 123 -6.16 2.68 -0.83
CA LEU A 123 -5.19 2.80 -1.92
C LEU A 123 -3.75 2.73 -1.42
N GLU A 124 -3.45 3.40 -0.30
CA GLU A 124 -2.13 3.36 0.33
C GLU A 124 -1.78 1.94 0.77
N TYR A 125 -2.72 1.23 1.41
CA TYR A 125 -2.53 -0.18 1.78
C TYR A 125 -2.31 -1.07 0.56
N GLY A 126 -3.04 -0.86 -0.54
CA GLY A 126 -2.81 -1.58 -1.78
C GLY A 126 -1.40 -1.35 -2.34
N CYS A 127 -0.92 -0.09 -2.34
CA CYS A 127 0.45 0.23 -2.76
C CYS A 127 1.51 -0.32 -1.80
N GLU A 128 1.18 -0.48 -0.53
CA GLU A 128 2.07 -1.07 0.48
C GLU A 128 2.24 -2.58 0.24
N VAL A 129 1.15 -3.34 0.11
CA VAL A 129 1.24 -4.81 -0.08
C VAL A 129 1.87 -5.20 -1.41
N CYS A 130 1.72 -4.34 -2.43
CA CYS A 130 2.37 -4.50 -3.73
C CYS A 130 3.74 -3.77 -3.83
N GLY A 131 4.16 -3.09 -2.77
CA GLY A 131 5.37 -2.28 -2.71
C GLY A 131 6.53 -2.95 -1.98
N ASP A 132 7.69 -2.32 -2.09
CA ASP A 132 8.93 -2.79 -1.46
C ASP A 132 9.15 -2.14 -0.08
N TYR A 133 8.09 -1.85 0.65
CA TYR A 133 8.10 -1.29 2.00
C TYR A 133 6.95 -1.80 2.84
N ARG A 134 7.07 -1.67 4.18
CA ARG A 134 6.03 -1.99 5.14
C ARG A 134 5.89 -0.89 6.19
N MET A 135 4.65 -0.48 6.46
CA MET A 135 4.32 0.44 7.55
C MET A 135 4.38 -0.28 8.90
N GLY A 136 4.69 0.46 9.97
CA GLY A 136 4.58 -0.04 11.34
C GLY A 136 3.13 -0.10 11.81
N LEU A 137 2.91 -0.80 12.95
CA LEU A 137 1.58 -0.88 13.60
C LEU A 137 1.03 0.49 14.00
N ASN A 138 1.91 1.42 14.40
CA ASN A 138 1.51 2.79 14.71
C ASN A 138 1.82 3.70 13.52
N PRO A 139 0.90 4.63 13.18
CA PRO A 139 1.14 5.57 12.08
C PRO A 139 2.39 6.46 12.24
N SER A 140 2.93 6.53 13.45
CA SER A 140 4.14 7.30 13.75
C SER A 140 5.43 6.48 13.67
N ASP A 141 5.33 5.17 13.47
CA ASP A 141 6.50 4.32 13.30
C ASP A 141 7.14 4.58 11.93
N PRO A 142 8.46 4.47 11.81
CA PRO A 142 9.09 4.48 10.51
C PRO A 142 8.65 3.25 9.71
N TYR A 143 8.54 3.40 8.40
CA TYR A 143 8.40 2.25 7.52
C TYR A 143 9.72 1.49 7.41
N THR A 144 9.65 0.23 7.04
CA THR A 144 10.81 -0.63 6.79
C THR A 144 10.85 -1.03 5.33
N GLU A 145 12.05 -1.12 4.76
CA GLU A 145 12.23 -1.70 3.43
C GLU A 145 12.08 -3.22 3.53
N GLN A 146 11.20 -3.77 2.72
CA GLN A 146 11.03 -5.21 2.56
C GLN A 146 10.40 -5.51 1.19
N PRO A 147 10.68 -6.68 0.60
CA PRO A 147 10.07 -7.07 -0.67
C PRO A 147 8.55 -7.09 -0.59
N ALA A 148 7.90 -6.80 -1.72
CA ALA A 148 6.46 -6.95 -1.87
C ALA A 148 6.02 -8.38 -1.53
N THR A 149 4.88 -8.51 -0.87
CA THR A 149 4.31 -9.79 -0.47
C THR A 149 3.29 -10.31 -1.47
N THR A 150 2.80 -9.45 -2.33
CA THR A 150 1.91 -9.78 -3.44
C THR A 150 2.12 -8.78 -4.58
N SER A 151 1.38 -8.96 -5.67
CA SER A 151 1.38 -8.06 -6.82
C SER A 151 -0.05 -7.74 -7.26
N LYS A 152 -0.20 -6.69 -8.08
CA LYS A 152 -1.50 -6.38 -8.69
C LYS A 152 -2.05 -7.53 -9.49
N ASP A 153 -1.20 -8.22 -10.24
CA ASP A 153 -1.61 -9.34 -11.10
C ASP A 153 -2.13 -10.50 -10.25
N GLU A 154 -1.46 -10.81 -9.14
CA GLU A 154 -1.91 -11.84 -8.19
C GLU A 154 -3.25 -11.49 -7.56
N ILE A 155 -3.44 -10.22 -7.14
CA ILE A 155 -4.73 -9.76 -6.61
C ILE A 155 -5.83 -9.81 -7.70
N VAL A 156 -5.51 -9.48 -8.95
CA VAL A 156 -6.46 -9.59 -10.06
C VAL A 156 -6.84 -11.05 -10.29
N GLU A 157 -5.89 -11.97 -10.28
CA GLU A 157 -6.14 -13.41 -10.42
C GLU A 157 -7.05 -13.92 -9.29
N LEU A 158 -6.76 -13.55 -8.02
CA LEU A 158 -7.63 -13.86 -6.89
C LEU A 158 -9.07 -13.37 -7.11
N LEU A 159 -9.23 -12.13 -7.57
CA LEU A 159 -10.54 -11.54 -7.83
C LEU A 159 -11.27 -12.21 -9.00
N ASP A 160 -10.54 -12.67 -10.03
CA ASP A 160 -11.12 -13.36 -11.18
C ASP A 160 -11.60 -14.77 -10.82
N GLN A 161 -10.84 -15.46 -9.98
CA GLN A 161 -11.23 -16.76 -9.46
C GLN A 161 -12.37 -16.67 -8.42
N HIS A 162 -12.48 -15.55 -7.69
CA HIS A 162 -13.40 -15.36 -6.59
C HIS A 162 -14.21 -14.04 -6.67
N PRO A 163 -14.97 -13.78 -7.75
CA PRO A 163 -15.57 -12.46 -7.99
C PRO A 163 -16.65 -12.07 -6.99
N GLY A 164 -17.24 -13.04 -6.30
CA GLY A 164 -18.31 -12.81 -5.32
C GLY A 164 -17.85 -12.59 -3.88
N LYS A 165 -16.54 -12.44 -3.62
CA LYS A 165 -16.06 -12.19 -2.26
C LYS A 165 -16.42 -10.78 -1.77
N PRO A 166 -16.64 -10.63 -0.44
CA PRO A 166 -16.76 -9.30 0.15
C PRO A 166 -15.61 -8.41 -0.27
N GLY A 167 -15.89 -7.16 -0.61
CA GLY A 167 -14.87 -6.20 -1.05
C GLY A 167 -14.42 -6.30 -2.51
N ALA A 168 -14.67 -7.40 -3.24
CA ALA A 168 -14.12 -7.65 -4.58
C ALA A 168 -14.38 -6.52 -5.60
N THR A 169 -15.59 -5.96 -5.63
CA THR A 169 -15.91 -4.84 -6.54
C THR A 169 -15.10 -3.60 -6.23
N ARG A 170 -14.96 -3.26 -4.94
CA ARG A 170 -14.18 -2.09 -4.51
C ARG A 170 -12.69 -2.31 -4.73
N ALA A 171 -12.19 -3.53 -4.51
CA ALA A 171 -10.81 -3.90 -4.79
C ALA A 171 -10.47 -3.72 -6.28
N ARG A 172 -11.31 -4.20 -7.21
CA ARG A 172 -11.11 -4.00 -8.66
C ARG A 172 -11.04 -2.52 -9.05
N LEU A 173 -11.84 -1.67 -8.42
CA LEU A 173 -11.80 -0.23 -8.67
C LEU A 173 -10.53 0.40 -8.11
N ALA A 174 -10.08 -0.04 -6.93
CA ALA A 174 -8.88 0.47 -6.27
C ALA A 174 -7.61 0.10 -7.05
N LEU A 175 -7.51 -1.10 -7.61
CA LEU A 175 -6.36 -1.57 -8.39
C LEU A 175 -6.01 -0.69 -9.60
N ARG A 176 -6.90 0.19 -10.03
CA ARG A 176 -6.60 1.21 -11.05
C ARG A 176 -5.62 2.27 -10.56
N HIS A 177 -5.47 2.41 -9.24
CA HIS A 177 -4.67 3.42 -8.54
C HIS A 177 -3.71 2.80 -7.52
N VAL A 178 -3.58 1.49 -7.50
CA VAL A 178 -2.55 0.74 -6.78
C VAL A 178 -1.40 0.48 -7.73
N TYR A 179 -0.18 0.54 -7.23
CA TYR A 179 1.05 0.42 -8.00
C TYR A 179 1.99 -0.58 -7.35
N ASP A 180 2.56 -1.47 -8.16
CA ASP A 180 3.65 -2.34 -7.74
C ASP A 180 4.94 -1.53 -7.58
N HIS A 181 5.85 -2.02 -6.76
CA HIS A 181 7.23 -1.53 -6.61
C HIS A 181 7.38 -0.12 -6.03
N SER A 182 6.38 0.44 -5.34
CA SER A 182 6.65 1.63 -4.54
C SER A 182 7.65 1.29 -3.41
N ALA A 183 8.72 2.06 -3.28
CA ALA A 183 9.77 1.81 -2.28
C ALA A 183 9.55 2.63 -0.99
N SER A 184 8.54 3.49 -0.98
CA SER A 184 8.22 4.31 0.19
C SER A 184 6.74 4.75 0.20
N PRO A 185 6.19 5.10 1.38
CA PRO A 185 4.84 5.66 1.50
C PRO A 185 4.64 6.94 0.67
N MET A 186 5.69 7.74 0.51
CA MET A 186 5.58 9.01 -0.23
C MET A 186 5.63 8.83 -1.74
N GLU A 187 6.30 7.80 -2.24
CA GLU A 187 6.19 7.40 -3.65
C GLU A 187 4.78 6.90 -3.95
N ALA A 188 4.20 6.05 -3.08
CA ALA A 188 2.81 5.62 -3.17
C ALA A 188 1.84 6.81 -3.16
N ALA A 189 1.99 7.73 -2.19
CA ALA A 189 1.19 8.95 -2.10
C ALA A 189 1.30 9.82 -3.36
N SER A 190 2.51 9.94 -3.92
CA SER A 190 2.75 10.67 -5.17
C SER A 190 2.03 10.02 -6.35
N ALA A 191 2.13 8.71 -6.49
CA ALA A 191 1.46 7.96 -7.55
C ALA A 191 -0.08 8.04 -7.43
N ILE A 192 -0.62 7.95 -6.22
CA ILE A 192 -2.06 8.11 -5.96
C ILE A 192 -2.51 9.53 -6.32
N ALA A 193 -1.79 10.57 -5.90
CA ALA A 193 -2.10 11.96 -6.25
C ALA A 193 -2.09 12.21 -7.76
N LEU A 194 -1.16 11.59 -8.47
CA LEU A 194 -1.05 11.70 -9.92
C LEU A 194 -2.14 10.94 -10.66
N SER A 195 -2.55 9.79 -10.17
CA SER A 195 -3.47 8.89 -10.87
C SER A 195 -4.94 9.15 -10.61
N LEU A 196 -5.32 9.59 -9.41
CA LEU A 196 -6.72 9.87 -9.09
C LEU A 196 -7.30 10.90 -10.04
N PRO A 197 -8.60 10.79 -10.39
CA PRO A 197 -9.24 11.74 -11.31
C PRO A 197 -9.34 13.13 -10.69
N THR A 198 -9.48 14.15 -11.54
CA THR A 198 -9.64 15.54 -11.09
C THR A 198 -10.88 15.76 -10.23
N SER A 199 -11.91 14.95 -10.43
CA SER A 199 -13.10 14.92 -9.56
C SER A 199 -12.81 14.52 -8.11
N GLU A 200 -11.65 13.88 -7.85
CA GLU A 200 -11.16 13.48 -6.53
C GLU A 200 -9.90 14.29 -6.11
N GLY A 201 -9.55 15.32 -6.85
CA GLY A 201 -8.40 16.18 -6.57
C GLY A 201 -7.07 15.72 -7.14
N GLY A 202 -7.03 14.59 -7.83
CA GLY A 202 -5.83 14.07 -8.50
C GLY A 202 -5.55 14.73 -9.84
N VAL A 203 -4.49 14.31 -10.51
CA VAL A 203 -4.09 14.81 -11.83
C VAL A 203 -4.80 14.08 -12.97
N GLY A 204 -5.19 12.83 -12.76
CA GLY A 204 -5.88 11.98 -13.74
C GLY A 204 -4.95 11.32 -14.75
N ILE A 205 -3.71 11.04 -14.36
CA ILE A 205 -2.72 10.39 -15.20
C ILE A 205 -2.92 8.86 -15.15
N ARG A 206 -2.72 8.22 -16.27
CA ARG A 206 -2.61 6.76 -16.42
C ARG A 206 -1.23 6.42 -16.97
N GLY A 207 -0.79 5.17 -16.82
CA GLY A 207 0.53 4.74 -17.31
C GLY A 207 1.66 5.26 -16.42
N ILE A 208 1.50 5.09 -15.10
CA ILE A 208 2.55 5.34 -14.10
C ILE A 208 3.16 3.98 -13.77
N GLU A 209 4.47 3.90 -13.82
CA GLU A 209 5.27 2.74 -13.41
C GLU A 209 6.27 3.19 -12.34
N LEU A 210 6.36 2.45 -11.23
CA LEU A 210 7.22 2.80 -10.11
C LEU A 210 8.49 1.95 -10.11
N ASN A 211 9.62 2.59 -9.85
CA ASN A 211 10.92 1.95 -9.60
C ASN A 211 11.36 0.91 -10.64
N GLN A 212 10.85 1.00 -11.89
CA GLN A 212 11.25 0.08 -12.94
C GLN A 212 12.72 0.30 -13.31
N PRO A 213 13.49 -0.79 -13.47
CA PRO A 213 14.88 -0.68 -13.89
C PRO A 213 14.97 -0.19 -15.34
N LEU A 214 15.71 0.89 -15.54
CA LEU A 214 16.03 1.45 -16.85
C LEU A 214 17.44 1.03 -17.24
N GLU A 215 17.61 0.31 -18.33
CA GLU A 215 18.94 -0.04 -18.83
C GLU A 215 19.66 1.18 -19.38
N ILE A 216 20.91 1.39 -18.93
CA ILE A 216 21.75 2.47 -19.43
C ILE A 216 22.36 2.03 -20.78
N PRO A 217 22.09 2.76 -21.88
CA PRO A 217 22.67 2.44 -23.18
C PRO A 217 24.19 2.38 -23.15
N GLN A 218 24.78 1.45 -23.88
CA GLN A 218 26.23 1.23 -23.91
C GLN A 218 27.04 2.51 -24.20
N ARG A 219 26.52 3.41 -25.02
CA ARG A 219 27.13 4.72 -25.34
C ARG A 219 27.33 5.61 -24.11
N LEU A 220 26.64 5.36 -23.00
CA LEU A 220 26.71 6.13 -21.75
C LEU A 220 27.50 5.41 -20.65
N TRP A 221 28.03 4.23 -20.88
CA TRP A 221 28.78 3.48 -19.88
C TRP A 221 30.08 4.16 -19.41
N HIS A 222 30.58 5.12 -20.18
CA HIS A 222 31.71 5.93 -19.78
C HIS A 222 31.37 7.02 -18.75
N CYS A 223 30.06 7.34 -18.60
CA CYS A 223 29.56 8.35 -17.67
C CYS A 223 29.25 7.79 -16.28
N THR A 224 29.10 6.47 -16.14
CA THR A 224 28.72 5.84 -14.87
C THR A 224 29.17 4.38 -14.79
N LYS A 225 29.38 3.90 -13.57
CA LYS A 225 29.64 2.47 -13.31
C LYS A 225 28.36 1.64 -13.30
N ALA A 226 27.20 2.27 -13.10
CA ALA A 226 25.91 1.58 -13.11
C ALA A 226 25.57 1.04 -14.51
N ARG A 227 24.76 0.01 -14.55
CA ARG A 227 24.21 -0.55 -15.80
C ARG A 227 22.72 -0.32 -15.91
N THR A 228 22.08 -0.08 -14.77
CA THR A 228 20.66 0.25 -14.64
C THR A 228 20.50 1.43 -13.71
N LEU A 229 19.44 2.19 -13.94
CA LEU A 229 18.94 3.24 -13.03
C LEU A 229 17.47 2.96 -12.74
N LYS A 230 16.96 3.53 -11.66
CA LYS A 230 15.52 3.55 -11.35
C LYS A 230 15.08 5.01 -11.25
N ILE A 231 13.87 5.29 -11.68
CA ILE A 231 13.16 6.55 -11.43
C ILE A 231 12.00 6.18 -10.51
N ASP A 232 11.73 6.97 -9.47
CA ASP A 232 10.67 6.65 -8.48
C ASP A 232 9.32 6.46 -9.17
N ALA A 233 8.97 7.33 -10.13
CA ALA A 233 7.83 7.09 -11.01
C ALA A 233 8.14 7.54 -12.45
N LEU A 234 7.94 6.63 -13.41
CA LEU A 234 7.96 6.95 -14.83
C LEU A 234 6.52 7.06 -15.35
N ILE A 235 6.20 8.20 -15.94
CA ILE A 235 4.89 8.49 -16.50
C ILE A 235 4.99 8.44 -18.02
N THR A 236 4.16 7.62 -18.65
CA THR A 236 3.94 7.64 -20.08
C THR A 236 2.56 8.21 -20.39
N TYR A 237 2.51 9.42 -20.93
CA TYR A 237 1.26 10.09 -21.30
C TYR A 237 1.28 10.49 -22.76
N LYS A 238 0.41 9.87 -23.58
CA LYS A 238 0.43 10.00 -25.05
C LYS A 238 1.82 9.61 -25.61
N ARG A 239 2.59 10.57 -26.10
CA ARG A 239 3.96 10.35 -26.63
C ARG A 239 5.02 11.05 -25.80
N ARG A 240 4.73 11.37 -24.54
CA ARG A 240 5.64 12.06 -23.62
C ARG A 240 5.97 11.14 -22.46
N GLU A 241 7.23 11.12 -22.11
CA GLU A 241 7.73 10.47 -20.92
C GLU A 241 8.19 11.52 -19.92
N LEU A 242 7.86 11.33 -18.66
CA LEU A 242 8.22 12.21 -17.57
C LEU A 242 8.60 11.36 -16.35
N GLY A 243 9.81 11.54 -15.86
CA GLY A 243 10.23 10.98 -14.58
C GLY A 243 9.81 11.87 -13.43
N ILE A 244 9.34 11.27 -12.37
CA ILE A 244 9.07 11.93 -11.08
C ILE A 244 10.03 11.33 -10.06
N GLU A 245 10.70 12.18 -9.30
CA GLU A 245 11.54 11.83 -8.17
C GLU A 245 10.98 12.46 -6.91
N TYR A 246 10.87 11.71 -5.82
CA TYR A 246 10.48 12.25 -4.53
C TYR A 246 11.71 12.48 -3.65
N LYS A 247 11.89 13.72 -3.19
CA LYS A 247 12.96 14.06 -2.22
C LYS A 247 12.32 14.37 -0.86
N GLY A 248 12.52 13.46 0.10
CA GLY A 248 12.20 13.69 1.52
C GLY A 248 13.10 14.78 2.13
N GLY A 249 12.60 15.49 3.14
CA GLY A 249 13.42 16.41 3.92
C GLY A 249 14.34 15.64 4.88
N PHE A 250 15.60 16.06 5.01
CA PHE A 250 16.60 15.57 5.97
C PHE A 250 17.13 14.15 5.77
N HIS A 251 18.09 14.01 4.83
CA HIS A 251 19.18 13.05 4.99
C HIS A 251 20.48 13.69 4.51
N ASP A 252 21.56 13.41 5.24
CA ASP A 252 22.91 13.95 5.09
C ASP A 252 23.36 14.18 3.65
N GLU A 253 23.54 15.47 3.31
CA GLU A 253 23.66 15.95 1.94
C GLU A 253 25.08 15.86 1.34
N THR A 254 26.10 15.47 2.09
CA THR A 254 27.48 15.73 1.67
C THR A 254 28.09 14.65 0.78
N ASP A 255 27.83 13.37 1.02
CA ASP A 255 28.45 12.27 0.23
C ASP A 255 27.63 11.82 -1.00
N ARG A 256 26.35 12.18 -1.08
CA ARG A 256 25.46 11.79 -2.19
C ARG A 256 25.46 12.74 -3.38
N LYS A 257 25.90 13.98 -3.21
CA LYS A 257 25.83 15.04 -4.25
C LYS A 257 26.53 14.68 -5.57
N GLY A 258 27.66 13.96 -5.51
CA GLY A 258 28.37 13.53 -6.71
C GLY A 258 27.66 12.44 -7.50
N ALA A 259 27.15 11.44 -6.79
CA ALA A 259 26.42 10.33 -7.40
C ALA A 259 25.06 10.78 -7.98
N ASP A 260 24.38 11.72 -7.29
CA ASP A 260 23.12 12.29 -7.77
C ASP A 260 23.32 13.11 -9.05
N ALA A 261 24.38 13.93 -9.12
CA ALA A 261 24.70 14.70 -10.33
C ALA A 261 25.06 13.80 -11.53
N GLU A 262 25.83 12.71 -11.29
CA GLU A 262 26.14 11.71 -12.32
C GLU A 262 24.84 11.04 -12.82
N ARG A 263 23.96 10.63 -11.92
CA ARG A 263 22.68 10.01 -12.22
C ARG A 263 21.78 10.95 -13.02
N GLU A 264 21.63 12.21 -12.60
CA GLU A 264 20.85 13.24 -13.31
C GLU A 264 21.40 13.48 -14.73
N ALA A 265 22.72 13.54 -14.89
CA ALA A 265 23.37 13.72 -16.19
C ALA A 265 23.11 12.53 -17.13
N VAL A 266 23.14 11.29 -16.61
CA VAL A 266 22.86 10.09 -17.39
C VAL A 266 21.39 10.06 -17.82
N LEU A 267 20.46 10.34 -16.92
CA LEU A 267 19.01 10.40 -17.23
C LEU A 267 18.70 11.46 -18.29
N ALA A 268 19.32 12.63 -18.19
CA ALA A 268 19.18 13.69 -19.18
C ALA A 268 19.70 13.27 -20.56
N GLN A 269 20.86 12.57 -20.61
CA GLN A 269 21.42 12.04 -21.88
C GLN A 269 20.61 10.85 -22.43
N MET A 270 19.88 10.15 -21.59
CA MET A 270 18.88 9.16 -22.02
C MET A 270 17.60 9.80 -22.59
N GLY A 271 17.43 11.12 -22.37
CA GLY A 271 16.28 11.87 -22.86
C GLY A 271 15.14 12.01 -21.85
N TYR A 272 15.33 11.57 -20.61
CA TYR A 272 14.29 11.70 -19.59
C TYR A 272 14.27 13.14 -19.03
N ARG A 273 13.08 13.71 -18.99
CA ARG A 273 12.80 14.92 -18.21
C ARG A 273 12.39 14.51 -16.80
N ILE A 274 13.05 15.01 -15.79
CA ILE A 274 12.74 14.72 -14.38
C ILE A 274 12.06 15.92 -13.72
N VAL A 275 11.01 15.67 -12.95
CA VAL A 275 10.38 16.63 -12.05
C VAL A 275 10.49 16.09 -10.64
N THR A 276 11.12 16.89 -9.76
CA THR A 276 11.23 16.53 -8.35
C THR A 276 10.01 17.00 -7.57
N LEU A 277 9.42 16.09 -6.81
CA LEU A 277 8.45 16.38 -5.75
C LEU A 277 9.17 16.37 -4.41
N THR A 278 8.81 17.30 -3.52
CA THR A 278 9.45 17.43 -2.22
C THR A 278 8.45 17.38 -1.07
N SER A 279 8.93 17.00 0.10
CA SER A 279 8.16 17.04 1.34
C SER A 279 7.53 18.42 1.60
N THR A 280 8.26 19.50 1.35
CA THR A 280 7.77 20.88 1.52
C THR A 280 6.61 21.21 0.55
N GLN A 281 6.61 20.64 -0.64
CA GLN A 281 5.48 20.80 -1.57
C GLN A 281 4.24 20.06 -1.06
N PHE A 282 4.38 18.87 -0.53
CA PHE A 282 3.26 18.16 0.10
C PHE A 282 2.73 18.88 1.36
N ALA A 283 3.58 19.53 2.13
CA ALA A 283 3.19 20.26 3.31
C ALA A 283 2.34 21.52 3.02
N SER A 284 2.53 22.18 1.88
CA SER A 284 1.86 23.42 1.52
C SER A 284 0.81 23.20 0.44
N GLN A 285 -0.45 23.63 0.67
CA GLN A 285 -1.53 23.59 -0.32
C GLN A 285 -1.11 24.29 -1.63
N LEU A 286 -0.57 25.49 -1.54
CA LEU A 286 -0.19 26.28 -2.71
C LEU A 286 0.98 25.65 -3.47
N ALA A 287 1.99 25.16 -2.74
CA ALA A 287 3.15 24.54 -3.36
C ALA A 287 2.76 23.21 -4.02
N PHE A 288 1.92 22.39 -3.39
CA PHE A 288 1.38 21.17 -3.95
C PHE A 288 0.59 21.43 -5.23
N HIS A 289 -0.32 22.42 -5.20
CA HIS A 289 -1.11 22.81 -6.38
C HIS A 289 -0.21 23.24 -7.56
N ARG A 290 0.82 24.05 -7.28
CA ARG A 290 1.81 24.46 -8.29
C ARG A 290 2.57 23.28 -8.85
N ALA A 291 3.04 22.34 -7.99
CA ALA A 291 3.76 21.15 -8.41
C ALA A 291 2.91 20.27 -9.34
N MET A 292 1.65 20.00 -8.98
CA MET A 292 0.74 19.21 -9.82
C MET A 292 0.46 19.88 -11.16
N ASN A 293 0.30 21.22 -11.20
CA ASN A 293 0.15 21.94 -12.46
C ASN A 293 1.42 21.96 -13.31
N ASN A 294 2.61 22.00 -12.70
CA ASN A 294 3.87 21.88 -13.44
C ASN A 294 4.00 20.51 -14.13
N ILE A 295 3.58 19.42 -13.44
CA ILE A 295 3.53 18.08 -14.02
C ILE A 295 2.53 18.05 -15.19
N ARG A 296 1.32 18.62 -15.02
CA ARG A 296 0.35 18.72 -16.11
C ARG A 296 0.93 19.41 -17.33
N GLU A 297 1.59 20.56 -17.16
CA GLU A 297 2.23 21.30 -18.24
C GLU A 297 3.36 20.50 -18.91
N ALA A 298 4.19 19.83 -18.13
CA ALA A 298 5.26 18.97 -18.65
C ALA A 298 4.71 17.87 -19.57
N LEU A 299 3.54 17.32 -19.22
CA LEU A 299 2.84 16.32 -20.03
C LEU A 299 1.96 16.92 -21.15
N GLY A 300 1.89 18.27 -21.26
CA GLY A 300 1.03 18.96 -22.22
C GLY A 300 -0.46 18.88 -21.92
N MET A 301 -0.78 18.70 -20.64
CA MET A 301 -2.15 18.78 -20.13
C MET A 301 -2.50 20.23 -19.78
N PRO A 302 -3.76 20.67 -19.88
CA PRO A 302 -4.15 21.99 -19.44
C PRO A 302 -4.01 22.12 -17.91
N ARG A 303 -3.64 23.32 -17.44
CA ARG A 303 -3.68 23.62 -16.00
C ARG A 303 -5.09 23.46 -15.46
N CYS A 304 -5.20 23.10 -14.22
CA CYS A 304 -6.45 23.02 -13.49
C CYS A 304 -6.44 24.10 -12.41
N VAL A 305 -7.21 25.17 -12.61
CA VAL A 305 -7.22 26.34 -11.73
C VAL A 305 -8.57 26.58 -11.07
N ASP A 306 -9.52 25.71 -11.31
CA ASP A 306 -10.87 25.77 -10.75
C ASP A 306 -10.83 25.64 -9.21
N ALA A 307 -11.64 26.43 -8.51
CA ALA A 307 -11.66 26.49 -7.05
C ALA A 307 -12.15 25.19 -6.41
N GLU A 308 -13.11 24.52 -7.03
CA GLU A 308 -13.62 23.23 -6.53
C GLU A 308 -12.55 22.14 -6.67
N TYR A 309 -11.81 22.13 -7.78
CA TYR A 309 -10.67 21.23 -7.93
C TYR A 309 -9.60 21.51 -6.87
N GLN A 310 -9.25 22.78 -6.63
CA GLN A 310 -8.25 23.13 -5.61
C GLN A 310 -8.67 22.70 -4.21
N ARG A 311 -9.95 22.82 -3.88
CA ARG A 311 -10.50 22.33 -2.60
C ARG A 311 -10.33 20.83 -2.48
N LYS A 312 -10.77 20.05 -3.48
CA LYS A 312 -10.63 18.59 -3.51
C LYS A 312 -9.17 18.14 -3.49
N GLN A 313 -8.31 18.85 -4.22
CA GLN A 313 -6.88 18.57 -4.23
C GLN A 313 -6.25 18.77 -2.85
N ASN A 314 -6.66 19.79 -2.10
CA ASN A 314 -6.18 20.01 -0.74
C ASN A 314 -6.71 18.95 0.23
N GLU A 315 -7.96 18.50 0.07
CA GLU A 315 -8.51 17.37 0.83
C GLU A 315 -7.73 16.09 0.58
N LEU A 316 -7.47 15.77 -0.69
CA LEU A 316 -6.63 14.64 -1.08
C LEU A 316 -5.22 14.74 -0.49
N ARG A 317 -4.56 15.91 -0.64
CA ARG A 317 -3.25 16.16 -0.06
C ARG A 317 -3.22 15.89 1.44
N LYS A 318 -4.20 16.44 2.18
CA LYS A 318 -4.30 16.24 3.65
C LYS A 318 -4.48 14.77 4.00
N ALA A 319 -5.29 14.03 3.25
CA ALA A 319 -5.48 12.61 3.44
C ALA A 319 -4.18 11.81 3.24
N LEU A 320 -3.43 12.11 2.18
CA LEU A 320 -2.17 11.43 1.85
C LEU A 320 -1.04 11.69 2.88
N ILE A 321 -1.05 12.82 3.57
CA ILE A 321 -0.01 13.16 4.55
C ILE A 321 -0.49 13.08 6.02
N ARG A 322 -1.70 12.54 6.28
CA ARG A 322 -2.32 12.52 7.61
C ARG A 322 -1.46 11.88 8.70
N ASN A 323 -0.64 10.91 8.33
CA ASN A 323 0.22 10.15 9.24
C ASN A 323 1.68 10.67 9.24
N TRP A 324 1.97 11.70 8.47
CA TRP A 324 3.33 12.19 8.34
C TRP A 324 3.69 13.18 9.46
N LYS A 325 4.75 12.89 10.21
CA LYS A 325 5.20 13.72 11.35
C LYS A 325 5.54 15.16 10.94
N GLY A 326 6.16 15.35 9.77
CA GLY A 326 6.52 16.67 9.27
C GLY A 326 5.34 17.57 8.86
N ALA A 327 4.12 17.01 8.69
CA ALA A 327 2.94 17.80 8.36
C ALA A 327 2.34 18.50 9.59
N LYS A 328 2.52 17.95 10.78
CA LYS A 328 1.98 18.53 12.03
C LYS A 328 2.72 19.79 12.46
N ASP A 329 3.99 19.92 12.08
CA ASP A 329 4.83 21.07 12.48
C ASP A 329 4.69 22.28 11.53
N ILE A 330 3.99 22.12 10.39
CA ILE A 330 3.88 23.14 9.33
C ILE A 330 2.49 23.82 9.31
N GLU A 331 1.48 23.23 9.96
CA GLU A 331 0.11 23.79 9.99
C GLU A 331 -0.11 24.91 11.04
N THR A 332 0.88 25.30 11.81
CA THR A 332 0.82 26.54 12.62
C THR A 332 1.47 27.69 11.86
N PRO A 333 0.71 28.57 11.19
CA PRO A 333 1.23 29.88 10.86
C PRO A 333 1.47 30.59 12.20
N SER A 334 2.68 30.98 12.49
CA SER A 334 2.92 32.04 13.45
C SER A 334 2.12 33.27 12.99
N GLU A 335 1.16 33.68 13.78
CA GLU A 335 0.47 34.96 13.66
C GLU A 335 1.45 36.14 13.65
#